data_6d5deeb940866c83616172be194f0637
#
_entry.id   6d5deeb940866c83616172be194f0637
#
_cell.length_a   1.000
_cell.length_b   1.000
_cell.length_c   1.000
_cell.angle_alpha   90.00
_cell.angle_beta   90.00
_cell.angle_gamma   90.00
#
_symmetry.space_group_name_H-M   'P 1'
#
loop_
_entity.id
_entity.type
_entity.pdbx_description
1 polymer ?
#
loop_
_entity_poly.entity_id
_entity_poly.type
_entity_poly.pdbx_seq_one_letter_code
_entity_poly.pdbx_strand_id
1 'polypeptide(L)'
;SGLEVDELNSMPGVRSARWAGPECDDAANNALLLAQLAGVPPERRGARFVCALALALPGGGRRLWRGEMPGRIAEEERGDGGFGYDPLFLPDGRTCTSAELTAAQKDAISHRGKAVRAFVAWLKEQ
;
A
#
# COMPACT_ATOMS: atom_id res chain seq x y z
N SER A 1 -4.12 3.60 6.08
CA SER A 1 -3.08 3.04 5.21
C SER A 1 -3.06 3.76 3.87
N GLY A 2 -1.98 3.67 3.17
CA GLY A 2 -1.84 4.33 1.89
C GLY A 2 -0.58 3.92 1.14
N LEU A 3 -0.50 4.36 -0.12
CA LEU A 3 0.63 4.15 -1.01
C LEU A 3 1.54 5.38 -0.99
N GLU A 4 2.84 5.16 -0.84
CA GLU A 4 3.86 6.20 -0.94
C GLU A 4 4.76 5.87 -2.13
N VAL A 5 4.93 6.83 -3.04
CA VAL A 5 5.75 6.67 -4.23
C VAL A 5 6.93 7.64 -4.16
N ASP A 6 8.14 7.12 -4.26
CA ASP A 6 9.36 7.92 -4.08
C ASP A 6 9.46 9.09 -5.06
N GLU A 7 9.16 8.85 -6.34
CA GLU A 7 9.23 9.88 -7.38
C GLU A 7 8.20 11.01 -7.17
N LEU A 8 7.15 10.75 -6.37
CA LEU A 8 6.11 11.71 -6.04
C LEU A 8 6.24 12.26 -4.61
N ASN A 9 7.44 12.25 -4.05
CA ASN A 9 7.71 12.73 -2.69
C ASN A 9 6.82 12.05 -1.64
N SER A 10 6.69 10.73 -1.72
CA SER A 10 5.88 9.90 -0.83
C SER A 10 4.37 10.11 -0.95
N MET A 11 3.91 10.79 -2.01
CA MET A 11 2.49 10.86 -2.32
C MET A 11 2.06 9.61 -3.11
N PRO A 12 0.78 9.24 -3.16
CA PRO A 12 -0.39 9.93 -2.60
C PRO A 12 -0.53 9.88 -1.07
N GLY A 13 0.11 8.93 -0.36
CA GLY A 13 0.07 8.84 1.08
C GLY A 13 -1.36 8.73 1.62
N VAL A 14 -1.72 9.60 2.56
CA VAL A 14 -3.07 9.59 3.16
C VAL A 14 -4.18 9.92 2.17
N ARG A 15 -3.83 10.45 1.00
CA ARG A 15 -4.79 10.80 -0.06
C ARG A 15 -4.98 9.69 -1.09
N SER A 16 -4.43 8.50 -0.84
CA SER A 16 -4.42 7.41 -1.83
C SER A 16 -5.79 7.08 -2.42
N ALA A 17 -6.82 6.97 -1.60
CA ALA A 17 -8.15 6.64 -2.09
C ALA A 17 -8.79 7.77 -2.92
N ARG A 18 -8.33 9.01 -2.76
CA ARG A 18 -8.90 10.20 -3.39
C ARG A 18 -7.89 10.91 -4.29
N TRP A 19 -6.89 10.22 -4.78
CA TRP A 19 -5.81 10.82 -5.56
C TRP A 19 -6.31 11.54 -6.80
N ALA A 20 -7.26 10.93 -7.53
CA ALA A 20 -7.87 11.53 -8.71
C ALA A 20 -9.16 12.33 -8.42
N GLY A 21 -9.63 12.36 -7.17
CA GLY A 21 -10.83 13.10 -6.80
C GLY A 21 -11.59 12.47 -5.63
N PRO A 22 -12.65 13.15 -5.14
CA PRO A 22 -13.38 12.73 -3.95
C PRO A 22 -14.25 11.48 -4.15
N GLU A 23 -14.42 11.01 -5.37
CA GLU A 23 -15.26 9.84 -5.70
C GLU A 23 -14.63 8.51 -5.28
N CYS A 24 -13.36 8.50 -4.90
CA CYS A 24 -12.63 7.29 -4.54
C CYS A 24 -12.64 6.22 -5.65
N ASP A 25 -12.51 6.67 -6.91
CA ASP A 25 -12.54 5.82 -8.10
C ASP A 25 -11.17 5.18 -8.33
N ASP A 26 -11.06 3.88 -8.08
CA ASP A 26 -9.80 3.14 -8.24
C ASP A 26 -9.24 3.25 -9.66
N ALA A 27 -10.09 3.10 -10.68
CA ALA A 27 -9.64 3.19 -12.06
C ALA A 27 -9.06 4.57 -12.39
N ALA A 28 -9.70 5.63 -11.94
CA ALA A 28 -9.23 7.00 -12.13
C ALA A 28 -7.93 7.26 -11.37
N ASN A 29 -7.81 6.75 -10.14
CA ASN A 29 -6.61 6.87 -9.33
C ASN A 29 -5.42 6.16 -9.97
N ASN A 30 -5.62 4.96 -10.50
CA ASN A 30 -4.59 4.21 -11.20
C ASN A 30 -4.16 4.90 -12.49
N ALA A 31 -5.10 5.41 -13.26
CA ALA A 31 -4.81 6.14 -14.50
C ALA A 31 -3.99 7.40 -14.22
N LEU A 32 -4.33 8.15 -13.17
CA LEU A 32 -3.58 9.34 -12.79
C LEU A 32 -2.15 8.99 -12.36
N LEU A 33 -1.99 7.97 -11.54
CA LEU A 33 -0.67 7.55 -11.09
C LEU A 33 0.21 7.12 -12.27
N LEU A 34 -0.33 6.35 -13.21
CA LEU A 34 0.40 5.95 -14.41
C LEU A 34 0.82 7.16 -15.25
N ALA A 35 -0.08 8.14 -15.41
CA ALA A 35 0.23 9.37 -16.15
C ALA A 35 1.35 10.17 -15.48
N GLN A 36 1.34 10.27 -14.15
CA GLN A 36 2.36 10.98 -13.40
C GLN A 36 3.73 10.30 -13.46
N LEU A 37 3.76 8.98 -13.64
CA LEU A 37 5.00 8.22 -13.74
C LEU A 37 5.40 7.91 -15.18
N ALA A 38 4.72 8.48 -16.16
CA ALA A 38 5.08 8.30 -17.57
C ALA A 38 6.52 8.76 -17.82
N GLY A 39 7.33 7.91 -18.47
CA GLY A 39 8.73 8.20 -18.73
C GLY A 39 9.69 7.96 -17.56
N VAL A 40 9.18 7.63 -16.38
CA VAL A 40 10.02 7.30 -15.23
C VAL A 40 10.55 5.86 -15.38
N PRO A 41 11.89 5.65 -15.38
CA PRO A 41 12.46 4.31 -15.57
C PRO A 41 12.15 3.39 -14.38
N PRO A 42 12.19 2.05 -14.59
CA PRO A 42 11.84 1.08 -13.53
C PRO A 42 12.61 1.27 -12.23
N GLU A 43 13.89 1.61 -12.28
CA GLU A 43 14.74 1.80 -11.10
C GLU A 43 14.38 3.03 -10.28
N ARG A 44 13.51 3.91 -10.78
CA ARG A 44 13.04 5.10 -10.07
C ARG A 44 11.55 5.04 -9.71
N ARG A 45 10.95 3.85 -9.82
CA ARG A 45 9.53 3.65 -9.54
C ARG A 45 9.29 3.01 -8.18
N GLY A 46 10.24 3.12 -7.27
CA GLY A 46 10.14 2.60 -5.91
C GLY A 46 8.94 3.16 -5.16
N ALA A 47 8.29 2.29 -4.40
CA ALA A 47 7.09 2.64 -3.66
C ALA A 47 6.89 1.68 -2.49
N ARG A 48 5.95 2.01 -1.61
CA ARG A 48 5.57 1.14 -0.50
C ARG A 48 4.12 1.39 -0.11
N PHE A 49 3.42 0.35 0.27
CA PHE A 49 2.21 0.52 1.05
C PHE A 49 2.58 0.62 2.52
N VAL A 50 1.89 1.50 3.23
CA VAL A 50 2.10 1.74 4.65
C VAL A 50 0.78 1.60 5.37
N CYS A 51 0.79 0.91 6.51
CA CYS A 51 -0.35 0.87 7.42
C CYS A 51 0.13 1.29 8.81
N ALA A 52 -0.54 2.26 9.40
CA ALA A 52 -0.36 2.63 10.79
C ALA A 52 -1.61 2.21 11.56
N LEU A 53 -1.42 1.41 12.60
CA LEU A 53 -2.49 0.94 13.47
C LEU A 53 -2.30 1.58 14.84
N ALA A 54 -3.32 2.30 15.31
CA ALA A 54 -3.29 3.00 16.58
C ALA A 54 -4.26 2.39 17.57
N LEU A 55 -3.83 2.26 18.82
CA LEU A 55 -4.67 1.87 19.94
C LEU A 55 -4.69 3.01 20.96
N ALA A 56 -5.89 3.51 21.27
CA ALA A 56 -6.09 4.48 22.34
C ALA A 56 -6.52 3.71 23.60
N LEU A 57 -5.85 4.00 24.71
CA LEU A 57 -6.15 3.35 26.00
C LEU A 57 -6.99 4.26 26.88
N PRO A 58 -7.88 3.68 27.72
CA PRO A 58 -8.53 4.48 28.76
C PRO A 58 -7.50 5.16 29.63
N GLY A 59 -7.67 6.43 29.91
CA GLY A 59 -6.71 7.20 30.70
C GLY A 59 -5.64 7.94 29.89
N GLY A 60 -5.67 7.86 28.56
CA GLY A 60 -4.90 8.72 27.66
C GLY A 60 -3.64 8.13 27.04
N GLY A 61 -3.30 6.88 27.33
CA GLY A 61 -2.16 6.22 26.69
C GLY A 61 -2.48 5.86 25.25
N ARG A 62 -1.43 5.83 24.38
CA ARG A 62 -1.56 5.42 22.97
C ARG A 62 -0.39 4.51 22.59
N ARG A 63 -0.68 3.58 21.68
CA ARG A 63 0.33 2.75 21.05
C ARG A 63 0.11 2.74 19.54
N LEU A 64 1.22 2.65 18.80
CA LEU A 64 1.21 2.63 17.34
C LEU A 64 2.02 1.45 16.83
N TRP A 65 1.51 0.81 15.79
CA TRP A 65 2.24 -0.20 15.02
C TRP A 65 2.20 0.20 13.56
N ARG A 66 3.34 0.03 12.90
CA ARG A 66 3.48 0.39 11.49
C ARG A 66 3.90 -0.85 10.70
N GLY A 67 3.20 -1.12 9.62
CA GLY A 67 3.58 -2.15 8.67
C GLY A 67 3.86 -1.54 7.32
N GLU A 68 4.85 -2.07 6.60
CA GLU A 68 5.19 -1.63 5.25
C GLU A 68 5.29 -2.84 4.32
N MET A 69 4.84 -2.65 3.08
CA MET A 69 5.06 -3.59 2.00
C MET A 69 5.79 -2.84 0.89
N PRO A 70 7.13 -2.98 0.81
CA PRO A 70 7.92 -2.29 -0.21
C PRO A 70 7.79 -2.97 -1.56
N GLY A 71 8.02 -2.21 -2.61
CA GLY A 71 7.95 -2.69 -3.98
C GLY A 71 8.18 -1.57 -4.98
N ARG A 72 7.53 -1.66 -6.11
CA ARG A 72 7.60 -0.63 -7.17
C ARG A 72 6.30 -0.58 -7.95
N ILE A 73 6.12 0.52 -8.69
CA ILE A 73 4.95 0.72 -9.54
C ILE A 73 5.24 0.16 -10.94
N ALA A 74 4.36 -0.71 -11.42
CA ALA A 74 4.43 -1.27 -12.78
C ALA A 74 4.13 -0.20 -13.83
N GLU A 75 4.49 -0.47 -15.08
CA GLU A 75 4.24 0.44 -16.18
C GLU A 75 2.83 0.30 -16.77
N GLU A 76 2.12 -0.76 -16.42
CA GLU A 76 0.75 -1.02 -16.84
C GLU A 76 0.01 -1.85 -15.77
N GLU A 77 -1.31 -1.80 -15.79
CA GLU A 77 -2.12 -2.59 -14.87
C GLU A 77 -2.07 -4.08 -15.24
N ARG A 78 -1.96 -4.94 -14.23
CA ARG A 78 -2.00 -6.40 -14.38
C ARG A 78 -2.78 -7.02 -13.24
N GLY A 79 -3.68 -7.94 -13.57
CA GLY A 79 -4.49 -8.69 -12.61
C GLY A 79 -5.81 -8.02 -12.27
N ASP A 80 -6.74 -8.83 -11.78
CA ASP A 80 -8.12 -8.41 -11.49
C ASP A 80 -8.47 -8.49 -10.01
N GLY A 81 -7.57 -9.01 -9.19
CA GLY A 81 -7.80 -9.18 -7.76
C GLY A 81 -7.53 -7.91 -6.95
N GLY A 82 -7.88 -7.97 -5.68
CA GLY A 82 -7.61 -6.88 -4.76
C GLY A 82 -8.44 -5.64 -5.01
N PHE A 83 -7.88 -4.50 -4.63
CA PHE A 83 -8.53 -3.19 -4.76
C PHE A 83 -7.46 -2.10 -4.82
N GLY A 84 -7.89 -0.85 -5.05
CA GLY A 84 -6.99 0.31 -5.06
C GLY A 84 -5.90 0.16 -6.11
N TYR A 85 -4.65 0.31 -5.70
CA TYR A 85 -3.48 0.27 -6.58
C TYR A 85 -2.90 -1.13 -6.78
N ASP A 86 -3.55 -2.17 -6.30
CA ASP A 86 -3.04 -3.54 -6.43
C ASP A 86 -2.65 -3.93 -7.86
N PRO A 87 -3.38 -3.53 -8.92
CA PRO A 87 -2.98 -3.86 -10.30
C PRO A 87 -1.67 -3.22 -10.74
N LEU A 88 -1.19 -2.18 -10.05
CA LEU A 88 0.03 -1.46 -10.39
C LEU A 88 1.21 -1.78 -9.48
N PHE A 89 0.99 -2.43 -8.35
CA PHE A 89 2.03 -2.60 -7.35
C PHE A 89 2.71 -3.96 -7.47
N LEU A 90 4.05 -3.92 -7.65
CA LEU A 90 4.90 -5.10 -7.72
C LEU A 90 5.63 -5.23 -6.40
N PRO A 91 5.21 -6.13 -5.50
CA PRO A 91 5.91 -6.32 -4.23
C PRO A 91 7.35 -6.78 -4.45
N ASP A 92 8.27 -6.35 -3.59
CA ASP A 92 9.66 -6.78 -3.63
C ASP A 92 9.77 -8.30 -3.58
N GLY A 93 10.68 -8.85 -4.39
CA GLY A 93 10.89 -10.29 -4.46
C GLY A 93 9.85 -11.05 -5.29
N ARG A 94 8.91 -10.34 -5.92
CA ARG A 94 7.87 -10.95 -6.75
C ARG A 94 7.91 -10.38 -8.16
N THR A 95 7.47 -11.19 -9.13
CA THR A 95 7.37 -10.78 -10.54
C THR A 95 5.93 -10.47 -10.95
N CYS A 96 4.98 -10.62 -10.04
CA CYS A 96 3.56 -10.35 -10.27
C CYS A 96 3.09 -9.17 -9.44
N THR A 97 1.99 -8.53 -9.87
CA THR A 97 1.37 -7.45 -9.08
C THR A 97 0.56 -8.02 -7.91
N SER A 98 0.23 -7.14 -6.95
CA SER A 98 -0.62 -7.52 -5.82
C SER A 98 -1.99 -8.03 -6.27
N ALA A 99 -2.50 -7.54 -7.40
CA ALA A 99 -3.77 -8.01 -7.97
C ALA A 99 -3.68 -9.43 -8.55
N GLU A 100 -2.48 -9.92 -8.82
CA GLU A 100 -2.23 -11.26 -9.32
C GLU A 100 -1.97 -12.29 -8.20
N LEU A 101 -1.84 -11.84 -6.96
CA LEU A 101 -1.65 -12.72 -5.81
C LEU A 101 -2.99 -13.24 -5.30
N THR A 102 -2.97 -14.44 -4.71
CA THR A 102 -4.14 -14.92 -3.95
C THR A 102 -4.32 -14.06 -2.69
N ALA A 103 -5.52 -14.07 -2.13
CA ALA A 103 -5.78 -13.35 -0.88
C ALA A 103 -4.82 -13.77 0.23
N ALA A 104 -4.53 -15.07 0.36
CA ALA A 104 -3.60 -15.61 1.36
C ALA A 104 -2.17 -15.15 1.10
N GLN A 105 -1.70 -15.15 -0.14
CA GLN A 105 -0.36 -14.68 -0.50
C GLN A 105 -0.19 -13.19 -0.19
N LYS A 106 -1.18 -12.39 -0.55
CA LYS A 106 -1.18 -10.95 -0.29
C LYS A 106 -1.17 -10.66 1.20
N ASP A 107 -2.02 -11.34 1.98
CA ASP A 107 -2.13 -11.14 3.42
C ASP A 107 -0.81 -11.45 4.15
N ALA A 108 -0.09 -12.47 3.70
CA ALA A 108 1.18 -12.86 4.30
C ALA A 108 2.26 -11.78 4.24
N ILE A 109 2.22 -10.91 3.21
CA ILE A 109 3.24 -9.87 2.99
C ILE A 109 2.71 -8.45 3.14
N SER A 110 1.40 -8.27 3.28
CA SER A 110 0.78 -6.94 3.26
C SER A 110 1.19 -6.06 4.44
N HIS A 111 1.16 -4.76 4.21
CA HIS A 111 1.38 -3.74 5.22
C HIS A 111 0.39 -3.86 6.38
N ARG A 112 -0.89 -4.12 6.05
CA ARG A 112 -1.95 -4.30 7.07
C ARG A 112 -1.73 -5.55 7.89
N GLY A 113 -1.40 -6.66 7.23
CA GLY A 113 -1.09 -7.92 7.91
C GLY A 113 0.07 -7.77 8.89
N LYS A 114 1.12 -7.07 8.48
CA LYS A 114 2.29 -6.81 9.34
C LYS A 114 1.92 -5.98 10.57
N ALA A 115 1.16 -4.91 10.39
CA ALA A 115 0.74 -4.04 11.49
C ALA A 115 -0.17 -4.79 12.47
N VAL A 116 -1.13 -5.56 11.96
CA VAL A 116 -2.07 -6.33 12.78
C VAL A 116 -1.34 -7.43 13.56
N ARG A 117 -0.40 -8.14 12.92
CA ARG A 117 0.39 -9.18 13.60
C ARG A 117 1.22 -8.59 14.74
N ALA A 118 1.81 -7.41 14.53
CA ALA A 118 2.56 -6.71 15.59
C ALA A 118 1.65 -6.34 16.75
N PHE A 119 0.46 -5.83 16.48
CA PHE A 119 -0.55 -5.54 17.50
C PHE A 119 -0.96 -6.79 18.28
N VAL A 120 -1.26 -7.87 17.57
CA VAL A 120 -1.67 -9.13 18.21
C VAL A 120 -0.57 -9.69 19.09
N ALA A 121 0.69 -9.63 18.64
CA ALA A 121 1.84 -10.07 19.43
C ALA A 121 1.95 -9.27 20.73
N TRP A 122 1.79 -7.95 20.66
CA TRP A 122 1.77 -7.09 21.86
C TRP A 122 0.62 -7.47 22.79
N LEU A 123 -0.59 -7.68 22.21
CA LEU A 123 -1.78 -7.96 22.99
C LEU A 123 -1.64 -9.27 23.77
N LYS A 124 -0.98 -10.28 23.21
CA LYS A 124 -0.74 -11.56 23.87
C LYS A 124 0.21 -11.47 25.07
N GLU A 125 1.00 -10.41 25.14
CA GLU A 125 1.96 -10.18 26.24
C GLU A 125 1.33 -9.45 27.42
N GLN A 126 0.07 -9.03 27.32
CA GLN A 126 -0.63 -8.29 28.37
C GLN A 126 -1.35 -9.18 29.38
#